data_41b019adb115415c565b8226c27d1bfb
#
_entry.id   41b019adb115415c565b8226c27d1bfb
#
_cell.length_a   1.000
_cell.length_b   1.000
_cell.length_c   1.000
_cell.angle_alpha   90.00
_cell.angle_beta   90.00
_cell.angle_gamma   90.00
#
_symmetry.space_group_name_H-M   'P 1'
#
loop_
_entity.id
_entity.type
_entity.pdbx_description
1 polymer ?
#
loop_
_entity_poly.entity_id
_entity_poly.type
_entity_poly.pdbx_seq_one_letter_code
_entity_poly.pdbx_strand_id
1 'polypeptide(L)'
;MRKWMFGLGILTTIGLISGCAAPPSQTTSLASGYQAYQQGQFMAAETTARAYIAQDTTGRNLAEAYYLAAISEEHQAELALAARDYRLAISHSQRPDLQGKSYKALGDISYVRARFNRAATDYRNSLSVDPSAQPDRRMLYRLGTSLENTGHWNAARQYLDQLVANFPQSPLAKSALQRLSMNHFTLQFGAWNNAPAAWKQAVALKAQGLQAAVLPHLVAGTTLFLVQGGVYMTYSAAMAARGTAAERIPQVIIVP
;
A
#
# COMPACT_ATOMS: atom_id res chain seq x y z
N MET A 1 -3.26 -57.35 -88.41
CA MET A 1 -2.33 -57.90 -87.43
C MET A 1 -1.99 -56.81 -86.44
N ARG A 2 -2.60 -56.82 -85.24
CA ARG A 2 -2.50 -55.77 -84.24
C ARG A 2 -1.70 -56.30 -83.04
N LYS A 3 -0.55 -55.71 -82.76
CA LYS A 3 0.25 -55.98 -81.54
C LYS A 3 -0.18 -55.05 -80.40
N TRP A 4 -0.56 -55.64 -79.27
CA TRP A 4 -0.82 -54.97 -78.04
C TRP A 4 0.50 -54.90 -77.23
N MET A 5 0.89 -53.71 -76.82
CA MET A 5 1.97 -53.49 -75.80
C MET A 5 1.32 -53.10 -74.52
N PHE A 6 1.56 -53.87 -73.44
CA PHE A 6 1.18 -53.58 -72.08
C PHE A 6 2.26 -52.65 -71.46
N GLY A 7 1.84 -51.48 -71.10
CA GLY A 7 2.69 -50.57 -70.30
C GLY A 7 2.48 -50.77 -68.80
N LEU A 8 3.54 -51.14 -68.12
CA LEU A 8 3.57 -51.30 -66.64
C LEU A 8 3.75 -49.91 -65.97
N GLY A 9 2.68 -49.40 -65.37
CA GLY A 9 2.73 -48.16 -64.61
C GLY A 9 3.25 -48.43 -63.20
N ILE A 10 4.41 -47.83 -62.84
CA ILE A 10 4.94 -47.86 -61.50
C ILE A 10 4.26 -46.73 -60.73
N LEU A 11 3.42 -47.08 -59.76
CA LEU A 11 2.85 -46.11 -58.78
C LEU A 11 3.87 -45.84 -57.70
N THR A 12 4.53 -44.65 -57.72
CA THR A 12 5.36 -44.15 -56.63
C THR A 12 4.45 -43.46 -55.63
N THR A 13 4.19 -44.09 -54.50
CA THR A 13 3.54 -43.47 -53.32
C THR A 13 4.52 -42.53 -52.63
N ILE A 14 4.34 -41.21 -52.79
CA ILE A 14 5.03 -40.19 -52.01
C ILE A 14 4.36 -40.12 -50.64
N GLY A 15 4.99 -40.70 -49.64
CA GLY A 15 4.62 -40.55 -48.23
C GLY A 15 4.85 -39.12 -47.76
N LEU A 16 3.76 -38.37 -47.56
CA LEU A 16 3.80 -37.08 -46.87
C LEU A 16 4.08 -37.35 -45.39
N ILE A 17 5.33 -37.17 -44.99
CA ILE A 17 5.71 -37.08 -43.56
C ILE A 17 5.24 -35.70 -43.09
N SER A 18 4.02 -35.61 -42.54
CA SER A 18 3.57 -34.46 -41.78
C SER A 18 4.38 -34.41 -40.46
N GLY A 19 5.54 -33.80 -40.53
CA GLY A 19 6.25 -33.41 -39.33
C GLY A 19 5.40 -32.38 -38.58
N CYS A 20 4.80 -32.78 -37.45
CA CYS A 20 4.30 -31.81 -36.46
C CYS A 20 5.50 -31.01 -35.96
N ALA A 21 5.81 -29.90 -36.61
CA ALA A 21 6.66 -28.89 -36.01
C ALA A 21 5.93 -28.40 -34.75
N ALA A 22 6.48 -28.72 -33.58
CA ALA A 22 6.02 -28.11 -32.35
C ALA A 22 6.05 -26.58 -32.56
N PRO A 23 4.99 -25.85 -32.17
CA PRO A 23 5.01 -24.41 -32.29
C PRO A 23 6.27 -23.91 -31.57
N PRO A 24 6.98 -22.90 -32.11
CA PRO A 24 8.13 -22.34 -31.44
C PRO A 24 7.70 -21.96 -30.03
N SER A 25 8.42 -22.47 -29.03
CA SER A 25 8.21 -22.09 -27.65
C SER A 25 8.35 -20.57 -27.58
N GLN A 26 7.20 -19.88 -27.52
CA GLN A 26 7.20 -18.43 -27.33
C GLN A 26 7.83 -18.21 -25.96
N THR A 27 9.08 -17.77 -25.94
CA THR A 27 9.73 -17.33 -24.71
C THR A 27 8.87 -16.19 -24.17
N THR A 28 8.21 -16.43 -23.05
CA THR A 28 7.33 -15.44 -22.40
C THR A 28 8.17 -14.21 -22.09
N SER A 29 7.84 -13.09 -22.72
CA SER A 29 8.58 -11.85 -22.53
C SER A 29 7.90 -11.00 -21.46
N LEU A 30 8.64 -10.56 -20.45
CA LEU A 30 8.12 -9.60 -19.47
C LEU A 30 7.66 -8.29 -20.09
N ALA A 31 8.21 -7.91 -21.25
CA ALA A 31 7.80 -6.71 -21.98
C ALA A 31 6.31 -6.75 -22.35
N SER A 32 5.79 -7.90 -22.81
CA SER A 32 4.36 -8.04 -23.11
C SER A 32 3.50 -7.95 -21.85
N GLY A 33 3.98 -8.45 -20.72
CA GLY A 33 3.31 -8.31 -19.42
C GLY A 33 3.23 -6.86 -18.95
N TYR A 34 4.32 -6.10 -19.08
CA TYR A 34 4.31 -4.66 -18.77
C TYR A 34 3.40 -3.87 -19.72
N GLN A 35 3.35 -4.23 -20.99
CA GLN A 35 2.42 -3.63 -21.94
C GLN A 35 0.96 -3.88 -21.52
N ALA A 36 0.61 -5.12 -21.16
CA ALA A 36 -0.71 -5.47 -20.64
C ALA A 36 -1.04 -4.65 -19.37
N TYR A 37 -0.07 -4.53 -18.44
CA TYR A 37 -0.22 -3.71 -17.24
C TYR A 37 -0.53 -2.24 -17.56
N GLN A 38 0.21 -1.63 -18.49
CA GLN A 38 -0.02 -0.25 -18.92
C GLN A 38 -1.38 -0.03 -19.57
N GLN A 39 -1.95 -1.08 -20.19
CA GLN A 39 -3.30 -1.10 -20.77
C GLN A 39 -4.39 -1.39 -19.73
N GLY A 40 -4.05 -1.53 -18.45
CA GLY A 40 -5.00 -1.87 -17.39
C GLY A 40 -5.44 -3.34 -17.39
N GLN A 41 -4.80 -4.19 -18.18
CA GLN A 41 -5.08 -5.64 -18.28
C GLN A 41 -4.31 -6.40 -17.19
N PHE A 42 -4.64 -6.16 -15.93
CA PHE A 42 -3.84 -6.62 -14.78
C PHE A 42 -3.78 -8.15 -14.68
N MET A 43 -4.87 -8.85 -14.96
CA MET A 43 -4.89 -10.32 -14.97
C MET A 43 -3.98 -10.90 -16.07
N ALA A 44 -3.95 -10.30 -17.25
CA ALA A 44 -3.06 -10.72 -18.34
C ALA A 44 -1.60 -10.45 -18.01
N ALA A 45 -1.31 -9.30 -17.38
CA ALA A 45 0.03 -8.97 -16.92
C ALA A 45 0.53 -9.95 -15.85
N GLU A 46 -0.30 -10.29 -14.87
CA GLU A 46 0.00 -11.30 -13.85
C GLU A 46 0.24 -12.67 -14.48
N THR A 47 -0.67 -13.13 -15.37
CA THR A 47 -0.52 -14.43 -16.06
C THR A 47 0.81 -14.50 -16.79
N THR A 48 1.20 -13.43 -17.49
CA THR A 48 2.49 -13.34 -18.19
C THR A 48 3.66 -13.43 -17.21
N ALA A 49 3.60 -12.70 -16.10
CA ALA A 49 4.62 -12.75 -15.06
C ALA A 49 4.75 -14.14 -14.44
N ARG A 50 3.63 -14.80 -14.13
CA ARG A 50 3.59 -16.18 -13.60
C ARG A 50 4.16 -17.20 -14.58
N ALA A 51 3.82 -17.08 -15.87
CA ALA A 51 4.39 -17.93 -16.89
C ALA A 51 5.91 -17.77 -17.02
N TYR A 52 6.42 -16.52 -16.90
CA TYR A 52 7.86 -16.25 -16.87
C TYR A 52 8.53 -16.90 -15.65
N ILE A 53 7.97 -16.74 -14.46
CA ILE A 53 8.48 -17.33 -13.21
C ILE A 53 8.55 -18.86 -13.32
N ALA A 54 7.56 -19.48 -13.96
CA ALA A 54 7.53 -20.94 -14.13
C ALA A 54 8.60 -21.47 -15.12
N GLN A 55 9.00 -20.65 -16.10
CA GLN A 55 9.99 -21.03 -17.12
C GLN A 55 11.44 -20.79 -16.65
N ASP A 56 11.69 -19.74 -15.87
CA ASP A 56 13.03 -19.30 -15.47
C ASP A 56 13.09 -18.99 -13.96
N THR A 57 13.44 -20.01 -13.19
CA THR A 57 13.53 -19.92 -11.72
C THR A 57 14.84 -19.29 -11.22
N THR A 58 15.81 -19.05 -12.11
CA THR A 58 17.16 -18.57 -11.76
C THR A 58 17.61 -17.35 -12.56
N GLY A 59 16.76 -16.86 -13.46
CA GLY A 59 17.09 -15.80 -14.40
C GLY A 59 17.23 -14.42 -13.78
N ARG A 60 17.95 -13.56 -14.50
CA ARG A 60 18.22 -12.17 -14.09
C ARG A 60 16.95 -11.33 -13.88
N ASN A 61 15.86 -11.70 -14.54
CA ASN A 61 14.59 -10.96 -14.53
C ASN A 61 13.55 -11.58 -13.58
N LEU A 62 13.94 -12.59 -12.77
CA LEU A 62 13.01 -13.22 -11.84
C LEU A 62 12.45 -12.22 -10.82
N ALA A 63 13.29 -11.34 -10.27
CA ALA A 63 12.85 -10.26 -9.39
C ALA A 63 11.84 -9.33 -10.07
N GLU A 64 12.06 -9.01 -11.34
CA GLU A 64 11.19 -8.15 -12.14
C GLU A 64 9.87 -8.84 -12.48
N ALA A 65 9.89 -10.15 -12.70
CA ALA A 65 8.68 -10.95 -12.89
C ALA A 65 7.81 -10.99 -11.62
N TYR A 66 8.42 -11.21 -10.45
CA TYR A 66 7.71 -11.10 -9.18
C TYR A 66 7.16 -9.69 -8.93
N TYR A 67 7.92 -8.67 -9.28
CA TYR A 67 7.44 -7.28 -9.15
C TYR A 67 6.25 -7.01 -10.07
N LEU A 68 6.28 -7.47 -11.34
CA LEU A 68 5.16 -7.31 -12.27
C LEU A 68 3.91 -8.06 -11.79
N ALA A 69 4.06 -9.29 -11.27
CA ALA A 69 2.97 -10.01 -10.64
C ALA A 69 2.38 -9.22 -9.47
N ALA A 70 3.24 -8.72 -8.56
CA ALA A 70 2.84 -7.99 -7.36
C ALA A 70 2.07 -6.69 -7.67
N ILE A 71 2.52 -5.87 -8.63
CA ILE A 71 1.79 -4.64 -9.02
C ILE A 71 0.45 -4.96 -9.67
N SER A 72 0.37 -6.07 -10.41
CA SER A 72 -0.87 -6.52 -11.05
C SER A 72 -1.89 -7.00 -10.01
N GLU A 73 -1.46 -7.79 -9.03
CA GLU A 73 -2.26 -8.26 -7.89
C GLU A 73 -2.74 -7.11 -6.99
N GLU A 74 -1.89 -6.09 -6.78
CA GLU A 74 -2.28 -4.89 -6.03
C GLU A 74 -3.45 -4.17 -6.70
N HIS A 75 -3.43 -4.04 -8.03
CA HIS A 75 -4.55 -3.46 -8.79
C HIS A 75 -5.81 -4.33 -8.77
N GLN A 76 -5.68 -5.63 -8.58
CA GLN A 76 -6.79 -6.56 -8.37
C GLN A 76 -7.27 -6.62 -6.91
N ALA A 77 -6.69 -5.78 -6.03
CA ALA A 77 -6.94 -5.78 -4.59
C ALA A 77 -6.51 -7.07 -3.86
N GLU A 78 -5.70 -7.91 -4.49
CA GLU A 78 -5.15 -9.15 -3.93
C GLU A 78 -3.92 -8.87 -3.04
N LEU A 79 -4.07 -7.95 -2.09
CA LEU A 79 -2.98 -7.39 -1.29
C LEU A 79 -2.13 -8.44 -0.53
N ALA A 80 -2.66 -9.63 -0.27
CA ALA A 80 -1.89 -10.69 0.41
C ALA A 80 -0.87 -11.34 -0.54
N LEU A 81 -1.30 -11.60 -1.78
CA LEU A 81 -0.45 -12.13 -2.85
C LEU A 81 0.59 -11.09 -3.26
N ALA A 82 0.16 -9.86 -3.52
CA ALA A 82 1.04 -8.73 -3.83
C ALA A 82 2.16 -8.57 -2.77
N ALA A 83 1.82 -8.61 -1.48
CA ALA A 83 2.81 -8.50 -0.42
C ALA A 83 3.80 -9.68 -0.38
N ARG A 84 3.38 -10.89 -0.77
CA ARG A 84 4.27 -12.04 -0.92
C ARG A 84 5.25 -11.81 -2.06
N ASP A 85 4.73 -11.40 -3.20
CA ASP A 85 5.53 -11.29 -4.42
C ASP A 85 6.46 -10.07 -4.41
N TYR A 86 6.09 -8.96 -3.77
CA TYR A 86 7.04 -7.88 -3.47
C TYR A 86 8.23 -8.37 -2.62
N ARG A 87 8.02 -9.25 -1.62
CA ARG A 87 9.14 -9.83 -0.84
C ARG A 87 10.02 -10.73 -1.70
N LEU A 88 9.43 -11.52 -2.60
CA LEU A 88 10.18 -12.32 -3.56
C LEU A 88 10.95 -11.43 -4.54
N ALA A 89 10.36 -10.36 -5.04
CA ALA A 89 11.05 -9.38 -5.86
C ALA A 89 12.27 -8.79 -5.13
N ILE A 90 12.14 -8.43 -3.85
CA ILE A 90 13.26 -7.93 -3.02
C ILE A 90 14.34 -8.99 -2.87
N SER A 91 13.99 -10.23 -2.54
CA SER A 91 14.96 -11.30 -2.26
C SER A 91 15.74 -11.75 -3.50
N HIS A 92 15.17 -11.63 -4.69
CA HIS A 92 15.80 -11.96 -5.96
C HIS A 92 16.48 -10.76 -6.65
N SER A 93 16.28 -9.54 -6.16
CA SER A 93 16.83 -8.34 -6.79
C SER A 93 18.20 -7.95 -6.24
N GLN A 94 19.09 -7.56 -7.15
CA GLN A 94 20.31 -6.81 -6.84
C GLN A 94 20.17 -5.31 -7.20
N ARG A 95 19.00 -4.89 -7.67
CA ARG A 95 18.73 -3.53 -8.13
C ARG A 95 18.09 -2.71 -7.01
N PRO A 96 18.77 -1.65 -6.50
CA PRO A 96 18.25 -0.79 -5.43
C PRO A 96 16.90 -0.16 -5.77
N ASP A 97 16.72 0.28 -7.03
CA ASP A 97 15.48 0.90 -7.49
C ASP A 97 14.26 -0.04 -7.43
N LEU A 98 14.47 -1.31 -7.78
CA LEU A 98 13.41 -2.33 -7.72
C LEU A 98 13.09 -2.73 -6.28
N GLN A 99 14.13 -2.89 -5.44
CA GLN A 99 13.96 -3.15 -4.01
C GLN A 99 13.24 -1.97 -3.33
N GLY A 100 13.67 -0.73 -3.61
CA GLY A 100 13.06 0.47 -3.05
C GLY A 100 11.57 0.59 -3.39
N LYS A 101 11.20 0.37 -4.66
CA LYS A 101 9.79 0.35 -5.10
C LYS A 101 8.99 -0.74 -4.41
N SER A 102 9.57 -1.93 -4.26
CA SER A 102 8.90 -3.07 -3.61
C SER A 102 8.70 -2.83 -2.10
N TYR A 103 9.70 -2.28 -1.41
CA TYR A 103 9.56 -1.87 -0.01
C TYR A 103 8.51 -0.78 0.17
N LYS A 104 8.48 0.24 -0.70
CA LYS A 104 7.44 1.28 -0.68
C LYS A 104 6.04 0.67 -0.81
N ALA A 105 5.83 -0.23 -1.75
CA ALA A 105 4.56 -0.92 -1.94
C ALA A 105 4.17 -1.78 -0.72
N LEU A 106 5.12 -2.50 -0.11
CA LEU A 106 4.88 -3.21 1.17
C LEU A 106 4.47 -2.26 2.29
N GLY A 107 5.09 -1.06 2.35
CA GLY A 107 4.72 0.01 3.26
C GLY A 107 3.28 0.48 3.04
N ASP A 108 2.90 0.70 1.78
CA ASP A 108 1.55 1.09 1.39
C ASP A 108 0.51 0.04 1.80
N ILE A 109 0.77 -1.24 1.53
CA ILE A 109 -0.10 -2.37 1.95
C ILE A 109 -0.19 -2.45 3.48
N SER A 110 0.94 -2.31 4.18
CA SER A 110 0.99 -2.35 5.65
C SER A 110 0.21 -1.20 6.25
N TYR A 111 0.31 0.01 5.68
CA TYR A 111 -0.41 1.20 6.10
C TYR A 111 -1.93 1.03 5.99
N VAL A 112 -2.42 0.58 4.82
CA VAL A 112 -3.87 0.35 4.59
C VAL A 112 -4.43 -0.69 5.57
N ARG A 113 -3.61 -1.66 5.98
CA ARG A 113 -3.98 -2.67 6.98
C ARG A 113 -3.76 -2.21 8.43
N ALA A 114 -3.50 -0.92 8.67
CA ALA A 114 -3.21 -0.34 9.99
C ALA A 114 -2.04 -1.03 10.73
N ARG A 115 -1.13 -1.67 10.00
CA ARG A 115 0.09 -2.30 10.54
C ARG A 115 1.22 -1.27 10.59
N PHE A 116 1.03 -0.21 11.37
CA PHE A 116 1.85 1.00 11.33
C PHE A 116 3.33 0.77 11.63
N ASN A 117 3.68 -0.12 12.58
CA ASN A 117 5.08 -0.49 12.83
C ASN A 117 5.75 -1.05 11.57
N ARG A 118 5.05 -1.94 10.87
CA ARG A 118 5.55 -2.56 9.65
C ARG A 118 5.63 -1.55 8.52
N ALA A 119 4.59 -0.72 8.36
CA ALA A 119 4.59 0.35 7.36
C ALA A 119 5.79 1.29 7.52
N ALA A 120 6.06 1.76 8.76
CA ALA A 120 7.21 2.61 9.04
C ALA A 120 8.55 1.92 8.72
N THR A 121 8.66 0.62 9.03
CA THR A 121 9.86 -0.17 8.71
C THR A 121 10.04 -0.31 7.20
N ASP A 122 9.00 -0.70 6.48
CA ASP A 122 9.05 -0.92 5.03
C ASP A 122 9.37 0.39 4.28
N TYR A 123 8.77 1.53 4.66
CA TYR A 123 9.12 2.83 4.07
C TYR A 123 10.58 3.25 4.35
N ARG A 124 11.08 3.04 5.58
CA ARG A 124 12.49 3.33 5.90
C ARG A 124 13.43 2.45 5.10
N ASN A 125 13.11 1.17 4.93
CA ASN A 125 13.89 0.26 4.09
C ASN A 125 13.91 0.75 2.63
N SER A 126 12.78 1.21 2.09
CA SER A 126 12.71 1.81 0.76
C SER A 126 13.70 2.97 0.61
N LEU A 127 13.74 3.89 1.57
CA LEU A 127 14.67 5.04 1.57
C LEU A 127 16.14 4.62 1.77
N SER A 128 16.37 3.56 2.52
CA SER A 128 17.72 3.06 2.82
C SER A 128 18.36 2.34 1.65
N VAL A 129 17.59 1.52 0.92
CA VAL A 129 18.14 0.71 -0.20
C VAL A 129 18.31 1.53 -1.47
N ASP A 130 17.52 2.57 -1.65
CA ASP A 130 17.64 3.52 -2.77
C ASP A 130 17.67 4.97 -2.26
N PRO A 131 18.81 5.45 -1.75
CA PRO A 131 18.93 6.82 -1.26
C PRO A 131 18.77 7.90 -2.36
N SER A 132 18.88 7.51 -3.64
CA SER A 132 18.68 8.41 -4.77
C SER A 132 17.21 8.66 -5.08
N ALA A 133 16.32 7.76 -4.66
CA ALA A 133 14.89 7.92 -4.85
C ALA A 133 14.35 9.03 -3.96
N GLN A 134 13.76 10.05 -4.61
CA GLN A 134 13.07 11.11 -3.86
C GLN A 134 11.73 10.57 -3.33
N PRO A 135 11.49 10.64 -2.01
CA PRO A 135 10.21 10.21 -1.45
C PRO A 135 9.07 11.12 -1.96
N ASP A 136 8.00 10.50 -2.44
CA ASP A 136 6.82 11.25 -2.83
C ASP A 136 6.00 11.74 -1.62
N ARG A 137 5.09 12.70 -1.85
CA ARG A 137 4.26 13.28 -0.80
C ARG A 137 3.43 12.27 -0.02
N ARG A 138 2.98 11.18 -0.68
CA ARG A 138 2.17 10.13 -0.04
C ARG A 138 3.03 9.29 0.90
N MET A 139 4.22 8.93 0.46
CA MET A 139 5.18 8.17 1.26
C MET A 139 5.58 8.94 2.51
N LEU A 140 5.94 10.23 2.38
CA LEU A 140 6.30 11.08 3.53
C LEU A 140 5.16 11.18 4.53
N TYR A 141 3.93 11.41 4.06
CA TYR A 141 2.75 11.49 4.90
C TYR A 141 2.46 10.17 5.63
N ARG A 142 2.47 9.04 4.89
CA ARG A 142 2.19 7.72 5.46
C ARG A 142 3.27 7.26 6.43
N LEU A 143 4.54 7.55 6.13
CA LEU A 143 5.65 7.28 7.05
C LEU A 143 5.51 8.12 8.32
N GLY A 144 5.30 9.42 8.20
CA GLY A 144 5.08 10.31 9.36
C GLY A 144 3.92 9.83 10.22
N THR A 145 2.75 9.61 9.63
CA THR A 145 1.57 9.14 10.37
C THR A 145 1.72 7.73 10.93
N SER A 146 2.46 6.84 10.27
CA SER A 146 2.78 5.51 10.83
C SER A 146 3.63 5.63 12.10
N LEU A 147 4.58 6.56 12.10
CA LEU A 147 5.43 6.83 13.26
C LEU A 147 4.64 7.46 14.42
N GLU A 148 3.72 8.38 14.15
CA GLU A 148 2.79 8.91 15.17
C GLU A 148 1.96 7.80 15.78
N ASN A 149 1.35 6.95 14.94
CA ASN A 149 0.52 5.84 15.39
C ASN A 149 1.27 4.84 16.29
N THR A 150 2.59 4.81 16.18
CA THR A 150 3.48 3.96 17.00
C THR A 150 4.20 4.71 18.12
N GLY A 151 3.86 5.99 18.35
CA GLY A 151 4.40 6.79 19.44
C GLY A 151 5.75 7.46 19.15
N HIS A 152 6.25 7.36 17.92
CA HIS A 152 7.54 7.93 17.52
C HIS A 152 7.37 9.38 17.00
N TRP A 153 6.77 10.25 17.81
CA TRP A 153 6.35 11.61 17.43
C TRP A 153 7.48 12.50 16.90
N ASN A 154 8.66 12.46 17.52
CA ASN A 154 9.81 13.24 17.04
C ASN A 154 10.31 12.79 15.67
N ALA A 155 10.35 11.48 15.43
CA ALA A 155 10.72 10.95 14.11
C ALA A 155 9.63 11.22 13.07
N ALA A 156 8.36 11.17 13.46
CA ALA A 156 7.23 11.52 12.60
C ALA A 156 7.34 12.95 12.09
N ARG A 157 7.63 13.89 13.01
CA ARG A 157 7.78 15.31 12.70
C ARG A 157 8.79 15.56 11.59
N GLN A 158 9.94 14.87 11.58
CA GLN A 158 10.97 15.04 10.55
C GLN A 158 10.43 14.77 9.14
N TYR A 159 9.61 13.71 8.95
CA TYR A 159 9.04 13.37 7.64
C TYR A 159 7.86 14.28 7.26
N LEU A 160 7.07 14.72 8.25
CA LEU A 160 5.98 15.68 8.02
C LEU A 160 6.53 17.08 7.67
N ASP A 161 7.60 17.54 8.32
CA ASP A 161 8.31 18.78 7.96
C ASP A 161 8.88 18.69 6.54
N GLN A 162 9.51 17.56 6.18
CA GLN A 162 10.00 17.33 4.83
C GLN A 162 8.88 17.35 3.80
N LEU A 163 7.71 16.80 4.13
CA LEU A 163 6.52 16.88 3.26
C LEU A 163 6.08 18.33 3.03
N VAL A 164 6.02 19.12 4.09
CA VAL A 164 5.62 20.54 4.02
C VAL A 164 6.63 21.35 3.21
N ALA A 165 7.92 21.11 3.44
CA ALA A 165 8.99 21.82 2.73
C ALA A 165 9.03 21.48 1.22
N ASN A 166 8.92 20.20 0.87
CA ASN A 166 9.06 19.74 -0.53
C ASN A 166 7.76 19.88 -1.34
N PHE A 167 6.59 19.87 -0.69
CA PHE A 167 5.29 19.86 -1.35
C PHE A 167 4.29 20.83 -0.71
N PRO A 168 4.62 22.14 -0.52
CA PRO A 168 3.83 23.07 0.29
C PRO A 168 2.39 23.28 -0.20
N GLN A 169 2.13 23.11 -1.49
CA GLN A 169 0.80 23.25 -2.10
C GLN A 169 -0.04 21.97 -2.05
N SER A 170 0.53 20.87 -1.56
CA SER A 170 -0.16 19.59 -1.50
C SER A 170 -1.25 19.59 -0.41
N PRO A 171 -2.43 18.99 -0.65
CA PRO A 171 -3.42 18.76 0.42
C PRO A 171 -2.84 17.97 1.60
N LEU A 172 -1.90 17.05 1.34
CA LEU A 172 -1.22 16.29 2.39
C LEU A 172 -0.29 17.17 3.23
N ALA A 173 0.34 18.18 2.64
CA ALA A 173 1.14 19.15 3.40
C ALA A 173 0.27 19.98 4.36
N LYS A 174 -0.92 20.39 3.94
CA LYS A 174 -1.88 21.05 4.82
C LYS A 174 -2.29 20.17 6.00
N SER A 175 -2.54 18.89 5.74
CA SER A 175 -2.83 17.92 6.79
C SER A 175 -1.62 17.68 7.70
N ALA A 176 -0.40 17.66 7.14
CA ALA A 176 0.84 17.54 7.91
C ALA A 176 1.05 18.73 8.84
N LEU A 177 0.82 19.96 8.39
CA LEU A 177 0.92 21.17 9.23
C LEU A 177 0.04 21.09 10.48
N GLN A 178 -1.18 20.56 10.36
CA GLN A 178 -2.07 20.37 11.50
C GLN A 178 -1.52 19.36 12.50
N ARG A 179 -0.76 18.36 12.03
CA ARG A 179 -0.19 17.28 12.85
C ARG A 179 1.11 17.65 13.54
N LEU A 180 1.86 18.61 13.01
CA LEU A 180 3.18 19.01 13.55
C LEU A 180 3.15 19.54 14.99
N SER A 181 2.02 20.07 15.44
CA SER A 181 1.82 20.52 16.83
C SER A 181 1.38 19.41 17.78
N MET A 182 1.04 18.22 17.25
CA MET A 182 0.51 17.11 18.03
C MET A 182 1.63 16.21 18.54
N ASN A 183 1.42 15.61 19.72
CA ASN A 183 2.39 14.71 20.34
C ASN A 183 1.74 13.54 21.09
N HIS A 184 0.43 13.38 20.97
CA HIS A 184 -0.34 12.29 21.56
C HIS A 184 -1.71 12.17 20.89
N PHE A 185 -2.39 11.05 21.15
CA PHE A 185 -3.80 10.87 20.81
C PHE A 185 -4.68 11.20 22.02
N THR A 186 -5.89 11.64 21.76
CA THR A 186 -6.92 11.85 22.77
C THR A 186 -8.26 11.27 22.30
N LEU A 187 -9.19 11.06 23.22
CA LEU A 187 -10.57 10.70 22.90
C LEU A 187 -11.42 11.96 22.78
N GLN A 188 -12.16 12.10 21.71
CA GLN A 188 -13.17 13.14 21.57
C GLN A 188 -14.55 12.53 21.76
N PHE A 189 -15.26 12.99 22.79
CA PHE A 189 -16.57 12.51 23.19
C PHE A 189 -17.71 13.26 22.51
N GLY A 190 -17.42 14.37 21.86
CA GLY A 190 -18.37 15.14 21.08
C GLY A 190 -17.93 16.59 20.86
N ALA A 191 -18.76 17.32 20.11
CA ALA A 191 -18.61 18.75 19.83
C ALA A 191 -19.96 19.44 19.98
N TRP A 192 -19.98 20.60 20.65
CA TRP A 192 -21.17 21.39 20.95
C TRP A 192 -21.01 22.82 20.45
N ASN A 193 -22.10 23.44 20.07
CA ASN A 193 -22.13 24.86 19.66
C ASN A 193 -22.28 25.82 20.83
N ASN A 194 -22.42 25.32 22.07
CA ASN A 194 -22.49 26.14 23.27
C ASN A 194 -21.67 25.53 24.42
N ALA A 195 -21.01 26.38 25.21
CA ALA A 195 -20.16 25.98 26.31
C ALA A 195 -20.93 25.25 27.44
N PRO A 196 -22.13 25.70 27.89
CA PRO A 196 -22.86 25.04 28.98
C PRO A 196 -23.14 23.57 28.69
N ALA A 197 -23.58 23.22 27.47
CA ALA A 197 -23.83 21.83 27.10
C ALA A 197 -22.56 20.98 27.09
N ALA A 198 -21.44 21.51 26.58
CA ALA A 198 -20.14 20.85 26.61
C ALA A 198 -19.67 20.61 28.05
N TRP A 199 -19.77 21.61 28.91
CA TRP A 199 -19.41 21.48 30.33
C TRP A 199 -20.27 20.45 31.06
N LYS A 200 -21.59 20.45 30.82
CA LYS A 200 -22.49 19.44 31.40
C LYS A 200 -22.05 18.03 31.01
N GLN A 201 -21.70 17.83 29.74
CA GLN A 201 -21.19 16.54 29.26
C GLN A 201 -19.86 16.18 29.92
N ALA A 202 -18.91 17.12 30.00
CA ALA A 202 -17.62 16.88 30.64
C ALA A 202 -17.75 16.48 32.13
N VAL A 203 -18.66 17.10 32.85
CA VAL A 203 -18.97 16.75 34.27
C VAL A 203 -19.55 15.33 34.36
N ALA A 204 -20.50 14.99 33.48
CA ALA A 204 -21.09 13.65 33.44
C ALA A 204 -20.05 12.56 33.13
N LEU A 205 -19.10 12.82 32.24
CA LEU A 205 -18.00 11.91 31.92
C LEU A 205 -17.06 11.73 33.12
N LYS A 206 -16.70 12.82 33.81
CA LYS A 206 -15.88 12.77 35.04
C LYS A 206 -16.53 11.94 36.14
N ALA A 207 -17.83 12.07 36.31
CA ALA A 207 -18.60 11.26 37.27
C ALA A 207 -18.56 9.75 36.93
N GLN A 208 -18.32 9.41 35.68
CA GLN A 208 -18.13 8.03 35.21
C GLN A 208 -16.66 7.55 35.26
N GLY A 209 -15.77 8.36 35.82
CA GLY A 209 -14.33 8.04 35.93
C GLY A 209 -13.53 8.31 34.64
N LEU A 210 -14.12 8.96 33.64
CA LEU A 210 -13.42 9.33 32.41
C LEU A 210 -12.78 10.72 32.57
N GLN A 211 -11.56 10.88 32.04
CA GLN A 211 -10.97 12.20 31.92
C GLN A 211 -11.71 12.97 30.84
N ALA A 212 -12.11 14.20 31.11
CA ALA A 212 -12.79 15.05 30.13
C ALA A 212 -12.49 16.54 30.39
N ALA A 213 -12.18 17.27 29.34
CA ALA A 213 -11.98 18.69 29.31
C ALA A 213 -12.78 19.32 28.16
N VAL A 214 -13.16 20.58 28.31
CA VAL A 214 -13.83 21.34 27.24
C VAL A 214 -12.79 22.25 26.60
N LEU A 215 -12.62 22.10 25.29
CA LEU A 215 -11.69 22.89 24.48
C LEU A 215 -12.46 23.68 23.43
N PRO A 216 -12.36 25.04 23.42
CA PRO A 216 -12.93 25.82 22.33
C PRO A 216 -12.12 25.61 21.05
N HIS A 217 -12.83 25.42 19.93
CA HIS A 217 -12.23 25.21 18.61
C HIS A 217 -12.98 26.02 17.55
N LEU A 218 -12.28 26.91 16.85
CA LEU A 218 -12.88 27.75 15.81
C LEU A 218 -12.91 27.03 14.46
N VAL A 219 -14.10 26.84 13.91
CA VAL A 219 -14.32 26.21 12.60
C VAL A 219 -15.18 27.15 11.75
N ALA A 220 -14.62 27.62 10.64
CA ALA A 220 -15.33 28.48 9.68
C ALA A 220 -16.07 29.68 10.35
N GLY A 221 -15.44 30.32 11.33
CA GLY A 221 -16.02 31.45 12.06
C GLY A 221 -16.99 31.09 13.20
N THR A 222 -17.28 29.79 13.40
CA THR A 222 -18.12 29.30 14.50
C THR A 222 -17.26 28.63 15.57
N THR A 223 -17.46 29.00 16.83
CA THR A 223 -16.78 28.32 17.94
C THR A 223 -17.55 27.05 18.32
N LEU A 224 -16.89 25.92 18.19
CA LEU A 224 -17.32 24.64 18.73
C LEU A 224 -16.59 24.37 20.06
N PHE A 225 -17.27 23.71 20.97
CA PHE A 225 -16.72 23.27 22.25
C PHE A 225 -16.52 21.76 22.22
N LEU A 226 -15.28 21.33 22.00
CA LEU A 226 -14.91 19.92 21.94
C LEU A 226 -14.77 19.39 23.37
N VAL A 227 -15.38 18.24 23.64
CA VAL A 227 -15.15 17.51 24.89
C VAL A 227 -14.17 16.39 24.61
N GLN A 228 -12.97 16.53 25.15
CA GLN A 228 -11.85 15.59 24.90
C GLN A 228 -11.23 15.14 26.21
N GLY A 229 -10.56 13.97 26.20
CA GLY A 229 -9.88 13.47 27.39
C GLY A 229 -9.00 12.25 27.15
N GLY A 230 -8.07 12.08 28.07
CA GLY A 230 -7.03 11.06 27.98
C GLY A 230 -5.83 11.54 27.13
N VAL A 231 -4.65 11.00 27.46
CA VAL A 231 -3.40 11.21 26.71
C VAL A 231 -2.84 9.83 26.37
N TYR A 232 -2.77 9.52 25.09
CA TYR A 232 -2.33 8.22 24.62
C TYR A 232 -1.19 8.39 23.64
N MET A 233 -0.04 7.84 23.97
CA MET A 233 1.16 8.00 23.14
C MET A 233 1.09 7.21 21.85
N THR A 234 0.26 6.15 21.77
CA THR A 234 0.11 5.31 20.57
C THR A 234 -1.36 5.18 20.18
N TYR A 235 -1.60 4.96 18.90
CA TYR A 235 -2.95 4.70 18.39
C TYR A 235 -3.57 3.44 19.00
N SER A 236 -2.78 2.38 19.23
CA SER A 236 -3.28 1.16 19.87
C SER A 236 -3.75 1.39 21.31
N ALA A 237 -3.04 2.23 22.09
CA ALA A 237 -3.48 2.61 23.43
C ALA A 237 -4.78 3.43 23.39
N ALA A 238 -4.89 4.37 22.45
CA ALA A 238 -6.12 5.14 22.24
C ALA A 238 -7.29 4.24 21.80
N MET A 239 -7.05 3.25 20.93
CA MET A 239 -8.06 2.28 20.50
C MET A 239 -8.57 1.43 21.67
N ALA A 240 -7.70 0.95 22.54
CA ALA A 240 -8.10 0.19 23.74
C ALA A 240 -8.97 1.05 24.65
N ALA A 241 -8.55 2.28 24.93
CA ALA A 241 -9.33 3.23 25.73
C ALA A 241 -10.67 3.60 25.10
N ARG A 242 -10.70 3.79 23.76
CA ARG A 242 -11.93 4.01 23.00
C ARG A 242 -12.88 2.83 23.13
N GLY A 243 -12.38 1.59 23.06
CA GLY A 243 -13.21 0.38 23.23
C GLY A 243 -13.98 0.41 24.55
N THR A 244 -13.29 0.68 25.66
CA THR A 244 -13.89 0.80 26.99
C THR A 244 -14.86 1.99 27.07
N ALA A 245 -14.52 3.15 26.49
CA ALA A 245 -15.38 4.33 26.50
C ALA A 245 -16.63 4.13 25.61
N ALA A 246 -16.52 3.42 24.50
CA ALA A 246 -17.61 3.21 23.53
C ALA A 246 -18.76 2.36 24.09
N GLU A 247 -18.54 1.55 25.11
CA GLU A 247 -19.59 0.82 25.83
C GLU A 247 -20.63 1.78 26.43
N ARG A 248 -20.19 3.00 26.78
CA ARG A 248 -21.03 4.04 27.40
C ARG A 248 -21.33 5.21 26.45
N ILE A 249 -20.42 5.47 25.51
CA ILE A 249 -20.47 6.59 24.58
C ILE A 249 -20.12 6.09 23.17
N PRO A 250 -21.08 5.52 22.43
CA PRO A 250 -20.84 4.89 21.13
C PRO A 250 -20.17 5.79 20.09
N GLN A 251 -20.40 7.12 20.16
CA GLN A 251 -19.88 8.11 19.20
C GLN A 251 -18.45 8.59 19.51
N VAL A 252 -17.78 8.05 20.54
CA VAL A 252 -16.42 8.46 20.86
C VAL A 252 -15.44 8.15 19.72
N ILE A 253 -14.65 9.15 19.34
CA ILE A 253 -13.62 9.03 18.30
C ILE A 253 -12.23 9.28 18.85
N ILE A 254 -11.22 8.77 18.17
CA ILE A 254 -9.81 9.08 18.44
C ILE A 254 -9.41 10.26 17.56
N VAL A 255 -8.77 11.24 18.17
CA VAL A 255 -8.16 12.38 17.48
C VAL A 255 -6.69 12.47 17.89
N PRO A 256 -5.80 12.83 16.97
CA PRO A 256 -4.40 13.08 17.30
C PRO A 256 -4.25 14.38 18.07
#